data_fd5aaaec89caf9ebb90fd53a3c883034
#
_entry.id   fd5aaaec89caf9ebb90fd53a3c883034
#
_cell.length_a   1.000
_cell.length_b   1.000
_cell.length_c   1.000
_cell.angle_alpha   90.00
_cell.angle_beta   90.00
_cell.angle_gamma   90.00
#
_symmetry.space_group_name_H-M   'P 1'
#
loop_
_entity.id
_entity.type
_entity.pdbx_description
1 polymer ?
#
loop_
_entity_poly.entity_id
_entity_poly.type
_entity_poly.pdbx_seq_one_letter_code
_entity_poly.pdbx_strand_id
1 'polypeptide(L)'
;MTVEKIATQYETFYIANDGKKWRSEEWCRQYEELLADPSPIKNLKFFNGEGEPIDVFALGRIPCFCYLVLTDTIKNYHWSVVKAIIGNRENDETSYNLPTSKGVWYNDWSEAFSGGYGFNGWEQVDSIEYLENKIKDCQEKINLLKKITKPLDK
;
A
#
# COMPACT_ATOMS: atom_id res chain seq x y z
N MET A 1 17.68 16.91 14.19
CA MET A 1 17.56 17.40 12.78
C MET A 1 18.49 18.58 12.58
N THR A 2 19.23 18.55 11.51
CA THR A 2 20.11 19.65 11.10
C THR A 2 19.59 20.24 9.80
N VAL A 3 19.68 21.58 9.68
CA VAL A 3 19.26 22.30 8.47
C VAL A 3 20.50 22.74 7.69
N GLU A 4 20.54 22.43 6.39
CA GLU A 4 21.62 22.84 5.49
C GLU A 4 21.05 23.68 4.35
N LYS A 5 21.66 24.83 4.07
CA LYS A 5 21.29 25.71 2.95
C LYS A 5 22.41 25.75 1.95
N ILE A 6 22.08 25.49 0.69
CA ILE A 6 23.03 25.64 -0.43
C ILE A 6 22.90 27.06 -0.97
N ALA A 7 23.88 27.88 -0.69
CA ALA A 7 23.85 29.34 -1.01
C ALA A 7 23.68 29.67 -2.49
N THR A 8 24.22 28.84 -3.39
CA THR A 8 24.18 29.07 -4.84
C THR A 8 22.83 28.70 -5.50
N GLN A 9 22.01 27.89 -4.86
CA GLN A 9 20.74 27.37 -5.41
C GLN A 9 19.54 27.70 -4.53
N TYR A 10 19.75 28.35 -3.41
CA TYR A 10 18.70 28.67 -2.42
C TYR A 10 17.86 27.46 -1.98
N GLU A 11 18.43 26.26 -2.12
CA GLU A 11 17.79 25.05 -1.64
C GLU A 11 18.07 24.82 -0.17
N THR A 12 17.05 24.36 0.57
CA THR A 12 17.19 24.01 1.97
C THR A 12 17.04 22.50 2.10
N PHE A 13 18.01 21.88 2.77
CA PHE A 13 17.94 20.46 3.12
C PHE A 13 17.84 20.31 4.63
N TYR A 14 17.11 19.29 5.03
CA TYR A 14 16.97 18.90 6.42
C TYR A 14 17.70 17.58 6.60
N ILE A 15 18.67 17.55 7.51
CA ILE A 15 19.56 16.40 7.68
C ILE A 15 19.10 15.62 8.92
N ALA A 16 18.69 14.38 8.70
CA ALA A 16 18.30 13.48 9.77
C ALA A 16 19.50 13.04 10.60
N ASN A 17 19.25 12.46 11.78
CA ASN A 17 20.31 12.05 12.71
C ASN A 17 21.28 11.03 12.13
N ASP A 18 20.87 10.25 11.12
CA ASP A 18 21.73 9.29 10.41
C ASP A 18 22.47 9.90 9.23
N GLY A 19 22.29 11.18 8.98
CA GLY A 19 22.92 11.91 7.88
C GLY A 19 22.14 11.96 6.59
N LYS A 20 20.98 11.30 6.49
CA LYS A 20 20.14 11.33 5.29
C LYS A 20 19.54 12.71 5.09
N LYS A 21 19.67 13.24 3.86
CA LYS A 21 19.16 14.57 3.48
C LYS A 21 17.73 14.48 2.96
N TRP A 22 16.88 15.40 3.41
CA TRP A 22 15.49 15.53 3.00
C TRP A 22 15.19 16.96 2.55
N ARG A 23 14.36 17.10 1.53
CA ARG A 23 13.92 18.43 1.07
C ARG A 23 12.74 18.97 1.87
N SER A 24 12.04 18.12 2.58
CA SER A 24 10.90 18.46 3.42
C SER A 24 11.23 18.29 4.89
N GLU A 25 10.96 19.30 5.69
CA GLU A 25 11.13 19.23 7.15
C GLU A 25 10.19 18.17 7.74
N GLU A 26 8.95 18.12 7.28
CA GLU A 26 7.95 17.14 7.74
C GLU A 26 8.41 15.71 7.48
N TRP A 27 8.92 15.43 6.29
CA TRP A 27 9.42 14.10 5.94
C TRP A 27 10.66 13.72 6.76
N CYS A 28 11.54 14.66 7.00
CA CYS A 28 12.70 14.45 7.85
C CYS A 28 12.28 14.08 9.28
N ARG A 29 11.29 14.76 9.83
CA ARG A 29 10.73 14.44 11.16
C ARG A 29 10.08 13.07 11.20
N GLN A 30 9.28 12.73 10.19
CA GLN A 30 8.68 11.40 10.07
C GLN A 30 9.76 10.31 10.01
N TYR A 31 10.80 10.55 9.23
CA TYR A 31 11.91 9.63 9.09
C TYR A 31 12.65 9.41 10.42
N GLU A 32 12.98 10.48 11.11
CA GLU A 32 13.62 10.41 12.43
C GLU A 32 12.74 9.68 13.46
N GLU A 33 11.44 9.95 13.43
CA GLU A 33 10.45 9.29 14.28
C GLU A 33 10.44 7.77 14.05
N LEU A 34 10.44 7.33 12.80
CA LEU A 34 10.45 5.92 12.43
C LEU A 34 11.81 5.25 12.62
N LEU A 35 12.92 5.99 12.53
CA LEU A 35 14.24 5.47 12.90
C LEU A 35 14.31 5.16 14.39
N ALA A 36 13.74 6.04 15.22
CA ALA A 36 13.71 5.84 16.66
C ALA A 36 12.80 4.67 17.06
N ASP A 37 11.66 4.54 16.38
CA ASP A 37 10.70 3.46 16.61
C ASP A 37 10.04 3.06 15.28
N PRO A 38 10.53 2.01 14.61
CA PRO A 38 9.97 1.56 13.33
C PRO A 38 8.67 0.74 13.47
N SER A 39 8.21 0.49 14.69
CA SER A 39 7.06 -0.39 14.94
C SER A 39 5.78 0.00 14.20
N PRO A 40 5.45 1.29 13.94
CA PRO A 40 4.26 1.63 13.17
C PRO A 40 4.24 1.05 11.77
N ILE A 41 5.40 0.85 11.15
CA ILE A 41 5.52 0.22 9.83
C ILE A 41 5.87 -1.26 9.98
N LYS A 42 6.77 -1.60 10.90
CA LYS A 42 7.25 -2.97 11.08
C LYS A 42 6.15 -3.94 11.54
N ASN A 43 5.17 -3.44 12.29
CA ASN A 43 4.05 -4.25 12.80
C ASN A 43 2.89 -4.37 11.80
N LEU A 44 2.97 -3.72 10.65
CA LEU A 44 1.97 -3.88 9.60
C LEU A 44 2.01 -5.30 9.03
N LYS A 45 0.84 -5.85 8.78
CA LYS A 45 0.70 -7.22 8.28
C LYS A 45 0.40 -7.21 6.80
N PHE A 46 1.38 -7.67 6.03
CA PHE A 46 1.26 -7.83 4.58
C PHE A 46 1.12 -9.31 4.23
N PHE A 47 0.35 -9.59 3.20
CA PHE A 47 0.11 -10.95 2.69
C PHE A 47 0.23 -10.96 1.17
N ASN A 48 0.71 -12.07 0.60
CA ASN A 48 0.73 -12.25 -0.84
C ASN A 48 -0.67 -12.62 -1.39
N GLY A 49 -0.75 -12.84 -2.70
CA GLY A 49 -2.02 -13.19 -3.35
C GLY A 49 -2.64 -14.51 -2.91
N GLU A 50 -1.86 -15.39 -2.28
CA GLU A 50 -2.32 -16.67 -1.73
C GLU A 50 -2.64 -16.58 -0.22
N GLY A 51 -2.53 -15.39 0.37
CA GLY A 51 -2.80 -15.20 1.79
C GLY A 51 -1.66 -15.58 2.73
N GLU A 52 -0.45 -15.75 2.20
CA GLU A 52 0.73 -16.03 3.00
C GLU A 52 1.39 -14.75 3.50
N PRO A 53 1.87 -14.70 4.76
CA PRO A 53 2.54 -13.52 5.30
C PRO A 53 3.79 -13.13 4.52
N ILE A 54 4.00 -11.82 4.35
CA ILE A 54 5.19 -11.27 3.70
C ILE A 54 5.91 -10.36 4.69
N ASP A 55 7.24 -10.50 4.77
CA ASP A 55 8.10 -9.57 5.48
C ASP A 55 8.68 -8.54 4.50
N VAL A 56 8.07 -7.36 4.45
CA VAL A 56 8.49 -6.29 3.53
C VAL A 56 9.86 -5.72 3.89
N PHE A 57 10.29 -5.80 5.14
CA PHE A 57 11.63 -5.38 5.56
C PHE A 57 12.69 -6.33 5.04
N ALA A 58 12.43 -7.63 5.06
CA ALA A 58 13.34 -8.62 4.49
C ALA A 58 13.44 -8.48 2.98
N LEU A 59 12.32 -8.18 2.30
CA LEU A 59 12.30 -7.93 0.86
C LEU A 59 12.92 -6.59 0.49
N GLY A 60 12.87 -5.59 1.38
CA GLY A 60 13.28 -4.22 1.11
C GLY A 60 12.33 -3.47 0.18
N ARG A 61 11.09 -3.94 0.06
CA ARG A 61 10.04 -3.31 -0.77
C ARG A 61 8.66 -3.84 -0.38
N ILE A 62 7.62 -3.12 -0.84
CA ILE A 62 6.24 -3.61 -0.82
C ILE A 62 5.95 -4.19 -2.20
N PRO A 63 5.71 -5.51 -2.32
CA PRO A 63 5.49 -6.12 -3.63
C PRO A 63 4.16 -5.71 -4.27
N CYS A 64 4.07 -5.89 -5.59
CA CYS A 64 2.81 -5.73 -6.33
C CYS A 64 1.81 -6.81 -5.92
N PHE A 65 0.52 -6.51 -6.05
CA PHE A 65 -0.57 -7.48 -5.84
C PHE A 65 -0.57 -8.12 -4.45
N CYS A 66 -0.17 -7.36 -3.44
CA CYS A 66 -0.21 -7.82 -2.06
C CYS A 66 -1.40 -7.23 -1.29
N TYR A 67 -1.67 -7.79 -0.13
CA TYR A 67 -2.70 -7.31 0.78
C TYR A 67 -2.07 -6.71 2.04
N LEU A 68 -2.68 -5.65 2.56
CA LEU A 68 -2.32 -5.05 3.84
C LEU A 68 -3.54 -5.08 4.74
N VAL A 69 -3.38 -5.63 5.94
CA VAL A 69 -4.45 -5.65 6.95
C VAL A 69 -4.16 -4.59 8.00
N LEU A 70 -5.05 -3.61 8.11
CA LEU A 70 -4.99 -2.58 9.15
C LEU A 70 -6.06 -2.88 10.20
N THR A 71 -5.62 -3.19 11.41
CA THR A 71 -6.51 -3.42 12.56
C THR A 71 -6.94 -2.13 13.22
N ASP A 72 -6.17 -1.06 13.02
CA ASP A 72 -6.43 0.28 13.52
C ASP A 72 -6.04 1.33 12.48
N THR A 73 -6.50 2.56 12.69
CA THR A 73 -6.05 3.71 11.91
C THR A 73 -4.57 3.97 12.18
N ILE A 74 -3.80 4.21 11.13
CA ILE A 74 -2.38 4.55 11.23
C ILE A 74 -2.13 5.98 10.76
N LYS A 75 -1.01 6.56 11.21
CA LYS A 75 -0.55 7.87 10.76
C LYS A 75 -0.20 7.82 9.27
N ASN A 76 -0.51 8.90 8.55
CA ASN A 76 -0.16 9.03 7.14
C ASN A 76 1.31 9.43 7.00
N TYR A 77 2.19 8.45 6.80
CA TYR A 77 3.59 8.71 6.47
C TYR A 77 3.76 8.91 4.97
N HIS A 78 4.60 9.87 4.60
CA HIS A 78 4.92 10.06 3.18
C HIS A 78 5.60 8.83 2.59
N TRP A 79 5.25 8.49 1.36
CA TRP A 79 5.78 7.28 0.70
C TRP A 79 7.30 7.23 0.62
N SER A 80 7.97 8.40 0.45
CA SER A 80 9.44 8.47 0.45
C SER A 80 10.03 8.05 1.79
N VAL A 81 9.37 8.38 2.90
CA VAL A 81 9.77 7.99 4.25
C VAL A 81 9.60 6.49 4.44
N VAL A 82 8.45 5.96 4.03
CA VAL A 82 8.16 4.52 4.10
C VAL A 82 9.21 3.71 3.32
N LYS A 83 9.52 4.14 2.09
CA LYS A 83 10.56 3.51 1.26
C LYS A 83 11.92 3.51 1.94
N ALA A 84 12.32 4.63 2.52
CA ALA A 84 13.60 4.77 3.18
C ALA A 84 13.70 3.85 4.41
N ILE A 85 12.63 3.72 5.17
CA ILE A 85 12.58 2.85 6.36
C ILE A 85 12.61 1.37 5.98
N ILE A 86 11.89 0.97 4.94
CA ILE A 86 11.86 -0.41 4.45
C ILE A 86 13.20 -0.80 3.82
N GLY A 87 13.95 0.18 3.30
CA GLY A 87 15.27 -0.04 2.74
C GLY A 87 15.33 0.01 1.21
N ASN A 88 14.20 0.10 0.52
CA ASN A 88 14.04 0.30 -0.94
C ASN A 88 15.24 -0.20 -1.78
N ARG A 89 15.51 -1.51 -1.72
CA ARG A 89 16.66 -2.13 -2.39
C ARG A 89 16.58 -2.08 -3.91
N GLU A 90 15.37 -2.06 -4.45
CA GLU A 90 15.12 -1.86 -5.86
C GLU A 90 14.81 -0.38 -6.05
N ASN A 91 15.53 0.30 -6.92
CA ASN A 91 15.37 1.73 -7.19
C ASN A 91 14.00 1.99 -7.87
N ASP A 92 12.94 1.73 -7.15
CA ASP A 92 11.57 1.78 -7.58
C ASP A 92 10.99 3.16 -7.29
N GLU A 93 10.53 3.85 -8.33
CA GLU A 93 9.92 5.18 -8.22
C GLU A 93 8.45 5.14 -7.83
N THR A 94 7.92 3.95 -7.56
CA THR A 94 6.50 3.79 -7.24
C THR A 94 6.15 4.44 -5.91
N SER A 95 5.03 5.14 -5.89
CA SER A 95 4.48 5.70 -4.65
C SER A 95 3.88 4.61 -3.78
N TYR A 96 4.37 4.51 -2.54
CA TYR A 96 3.84 3.58 -1.54
C TYR A 96 2.98 4.29 -0.50
N ASN A 97 2.16 5.25 -0.92
CA ASN A 97 1.21 5.85 0.01
C ASN A 97 0.32 4.77 0.61
N LEU A 98 0.59 4.46 1.88
CA LEU A 98 -0.17 3.43 2.58
C LEU A 98 -1.57 3.93 2.91
N PRO A 99 -2.58 3.04 2.89
CA PRO A 99 -3.89 3.37 3.43
C PRO A 99 -3.76 3.62 4.94
N THR A 100 -4.64 4.44 5.49
CA THR A 100 -4.59 4.84 6.89
C THR A 100 -5.76 4.33 7.70
N SER A 101 -6.85 3.93 7.06
CA SER A 101 -8.08 3.48 7.72
C SER A 101 -8.06 1.97 7.97
N LYS A 102 -8.73 1.56 9.04
CA LYS A 102 -8.95 0.15 9.37
C LYS A 102 -9.59 -0.60 8.20
N GLY A 103 -9.11 -1.79 7.91
CA GLY A 103 -9.65 -2.66 6.87
C GLY A 103 -8.59 -3.52 6.20
N VAL A 104 -9.02 -4.24 5.18
CA VAL A 104 -8.12 -5.00 4.30
C VAL A 104 -7.97 -4.24 3.00
N TRP A 105 -6.74 -4.03 2.58
CA TRP A 105 -6.41 -3.23 1.42
C TRP A 105 -5.60 -4.06 0.43
N TYR A 106 -5.89 -3.87 -0.86
CA TYR A 106 -5.20 -4.52 -1.97
C TYR A 106 -4.34 -3.51 -2.73
N ASN A 107 -3.10 -3.88 -2.96
CA ASN A 107 -2.15 -3.08 -3.74
C ASN A 107 -2.41 -3.34 -5.22
N ASP A 108 -3.20 -2.46 -5.84
CA ASP A 108 -3.64 -2.63 -7.22
C ASP A 108 -2.61 -2.13 -8.22
N TRP A 109 -2.24 -3.03 -9.13
CA TRP A 109 -1.39 -2.73 -10.25
C TRP A 109 -2.10 -3.10 -11.54
N SER A 110 -2.11 -2.21 -12.51
CA SER A 110 -2.72 -2.48 -13.80
C SER A 110 -1.84 -1.98 -14.95
N GLU A 111 -2.19 -2.41 -16.16
CA GLU A 111 -1.50 -2.02 -17.38
C GLU A 111 -1.68 -0.53 -17.63
N ALA A 112 -0.58 0.20 -17.78
CA ALA A 112 -0.59 1.62 -18.10
C ALA A 112 -0.59 1.85 -19.61
N PHE A 113 -0.93 3.08 -20.04
CA PHE A 113 -0.93 3.48 -21.45
C PHE A 113 0.39 3.21 -22.19
N SER A 114 1.50 3.15 -21.49
CA SER A 114 2.83 2.89 -22.03
C SER A 114 3.13 1.40 -22.22
N GLY A 115 2.18 0.51 -21.94
CA GLY A 115 2.38 -0.94 -22.06
C GLY A 115 3.09 -1.61 -20.90
N GLY A 116 3.37 -0.86 -19.81
CA GLY A 116 3.92 -1.37 -18.56
C GLY A 116 2.88 -1.42 -17.45
N TYR A 117 3.21 -2.08 -16.36
CA TYR A 117 2.36 -2.05 -15.16
C TYR A 117 2.62 -0.80 -14.33
N GLY A 118 1.57 -0.15 -13.85
CA GLY A 118 1.64 0.99 -12.96
C GLY A 118 0.84 0.78 -11.69
N PHE A 119 1.26 1.42 -10.61
CA PHE A 119 0.55 1.40 -9.33
C PHE A 119 -0.71 2.27 -9.40
N ASN A 120 -1.87 1.68 -9.18
CA ASN A 120 -3.16 2.38 -9.20
C ASN A 120 -3.65 2.80 -7.81
N GLY A 121 -2.93 2.43 -6.78
CA GLY A 121 -3.28 2.74 -5.41
C GLY A 121 -3.70 1.52 -4.61
N TRP A 122 -4.14 1.79 -3.40
CA TRP A 122 -4.66 0.78 -2.50
C TRP A 122 -6.17 0.79 -2.56
N GLU A 123 -6.77 -0.34 -2.89
CA GLU A 123 -8.22 -0.52 -2.93
C GLU A 123 -8.69 -1.28 -1.69
N GLN A 124 -9.73 -0.77 -1.04
CA GLN A 124 -10.31 -1.48 0.09
C GLN A 124 -11.07 -2.71 -0.41
N VAL A 125 -10.74 -3.86 0.17
CA VAL A 125 -11.38 -5.14 -0.17
C VAL A 125 -12.76 -5.20 0.49
N ASP A 126 -13.73 -5.70 -0.25
CA ASP A 126 -15.08 -5.91 0.25
C ASP A 126 -15.09 -6.86 1.46
N SER A 127 -16.00 -6.61 2.39
CA SER A 127 -16.15 -7.47 3.56
C SER A 127 -16.61 -8.89 3.16
N ILE A 128 -16.30 -9.86 4.01
CA ILE A 128 -16.75 -11.24 3.83
C ILE A 128 -18.28 -11.31 3.73
N GLU A 129 -18.97 -10.58 4.61
CA GLU A 129 -20.43 -10.51 4.61
C GLU A 129 -21.00 -9.98 3.29
N TYR A 130 -20.42 -8.90 2.76
CA TYR A 130 -20.82 -8.34 1.47
C TYR A 130 -20.62 -9.33 0.33
N LEU A 131 -19.50 -10.03 0.30
CA LEU A 131 -19.20 -11.04 -0.72
C LEU A 131 -20.13 -12.25 -0.61
N GLU A 132 -20.43 -12.70 0.60
CA GLU A 132 -21.37 -13.79 0.82
C GLU A 132 -22.79 -13.42 0.34
N ASN A 133 -23.22 -12.19 0.59
CA ASN A 133 -24.50 -11.70 0.08
C ASN A 133 -24.53 -11.62 -1.44
N LYS A 134 -23.42 -11.21 -2.07
CA LYS A 134 -23.29 -11.21 -3.53
C LYS A 134 -23.39 -12.62 -4.11
N ILE A 135 -22.75 -13.60 -3.49
CA ILE A 135 -22.83 -15.00 -3.90
C ILE A 135 -24.27 -15.49 -3.84
N LYS A 136 -24.97 -15.19 -2.76
CA LYS A 136 -26.39 -15.54 -2.58
C LYS A 136 -27.25 -14.93 -3.67
N ASP A 137 -27.09 -13.63 -3.94
CA ASP A 137 -27.84 -12.93 -5.00
C ASP A 137 -27.57 -13.54 -6.37
N CYS A 138 -26.30 -13.85 -6.68
CA CYS A 138 -25.92 -14.51 -7.91
C CYS A 138 -26.56 -15.90 -8.03
N GLN A 139 -26.60 -16.67 -6.94
CA GLN A 139 -27.22 -17.99 -6.93
C GLN A 139 -28.73 -17.90 -7.18
N GLU A 140 -29.40 -16.93 -6.59
CA GLU A 140 -30.84 -16.68 -6.82
C GLU A 140 -31.11 -16.33 -8.28
N LYS A 141 -30.25 -15.48 -8.90
CA LYS A 141 -30.36 -15.14 -10.31
C LYS A 141 -30.14 -16.34 -11.22
N ILE A 142 -29.15 -17.17 -10.92
CA ILE A 142 -28.88 -18.40 -11.68
C ILE A 142 -30.10 -19.32 -11.61
N ASN A 143 -30.69 -19.53 -10.44
CA ASN A 143 -31.86 -20.35 -10.25
C ASN A 143 -33.06 -19.82 -11.04
N LEU A 144 -33.26 -18.49 -11.01
CA LEU A 144 -34.33 -17.84 -11.77
C LEU A 144 -34.13 -18.05 -13.29
N LEU A 145 -32.90 -17.83 -13.78
CA LEU A 145 -32.59 -18.01 -15.21
C LEU A 145 -32.77 -19.43 -15.66
N LYS A 146 -32.36 -20.41 -14.87
CA LYS A 146 -32.59 -21.85 -15.15
C LYS A 146 -34.08 -22.16 -15.29
N LYS A 147 -34.90 -21.56 -14.42
CA LYS A 147 -36.36 -21.73 -14.46
C LYS A 147 -36.97 -21.12 -15.72
N ILE A 148 -36.53 -19.92 -16.07
CA ILE A 148 -37.05 -19.17 -17.25
C ILE A 148 -36.59 -19.82 -18.55
N THR A 149 -35.37 -20.31 -18.64
CA THR A 149 -34.76 -20.85 -19.86
C THR A 149 -35.09 -22.35 -20.06
N LYS A 150 -35.62 -23.03 -19.05
CA LYS A 150 -35.94 -24.44 -19.14
C LYS A 150 -36.81 -24.83 -20.38
N PRO A 151 -37.82 -24.04 -20.79
CA PRO A 151 -38.58 -24.34 -21.99
C PRO A 151 -37.77 -24.26 -23.28
N LEU A 152 -36.61 -23.58 -23.28
CA LEU A 152 -35.71 -23.42 -24.43
C LEU A 152 -34.71 -24.54 -24.56
N ASP A 153 -34.44 -25.27 -23.48
CA ASP A 153 -33.50 -26.39 -23.39
C ASP A 153 -34.21 -27.71 -23.76
N LYS A 154 -34.16 -28.05 -25.03
CA LYS A 154 -34.72 -29.33 -25.50
C LYS A 154 -33.60 -30.21 -26.00
#